data_fbb7af1e4578a9e1899a5822cb659f43
#
_entry.id   fbb7af1e4578a9e1899a5822cb659f43
#
_cell.length_a   1.000
_cell.length_b   1.000
_cell.length_c   1.000
_cell.angle_alpha   90.00
_cell.angle_beta   90.00
_cell.angle_gamma   90.00
#
_symmetry.space_group_name_H-M   'P 1'
#
loop_
_entity.id
_entity.type
_entity.pdbx_description
1 polymer ?
#
loop_
_entity_poly.entity_id
_entity_poly.type
_entity_poly.pdbx_seq_one_letter_code
_entity_poly.pdbx_strand_id
1 'polypeptide(L)'
;ISMVSNNFYDISLSKVDDDLTITFESSEEVQSPSVTIGGVGADSVSGDGTNWTAVRTMTGSDIEGIVLFTIDYLDLAGNAGVQNVSTTDQTGVIFDRTIPEMAMISIASDNNNYDHLAKVEDELAMTFTSTESIQTPVVMLGGL
;
A
#
# COMPACT_ATOMS: atom_id res chain seq x y z
N ILE A 1 18.49 -2.45 5.49
CA ILE A 1 17.57 -1.89 4.48
C ILE A 1 16.15 -2.23 4.91
N SER A 2 15.29 -1.21 5.01
CA SER A 2 13.86 -1.28 5.33
C SER A 2 13.06 -0.55 4.26
N MET A 3 11.85 -1.02 3.94
CA MET A 3 10.91 -0.35 3.05
C MET A 3 9.51 -0.32 3.67
N VAL A 4 8.92 0.87 3.79
CA VAL A 4 7.59 1.08 4.36
C VAL A 4 6.82 2.12 3.54
N SER A 5 5.49 2.11 3.70
CA SER A 5 4.58 3.11 3.16
C SER A 5 4.11 4.07 4.26
N ASN A 6 3.66 5.27 3.88
CA ASN A 6 2.94 6.19 4.75
C ASN A 6 1.43 5.88 4.82
N ASN A 7 0.99 4.71 4.31
CA ASN A 7 -0.41 4.31 4.35
C ASN A 7 -0.93 4.30 5.79
N PHE A 8 -2.07 4.98 6.01
CA PHE A 8 -2.63 5.18 7.35
C PHE A 8 -3.05 3.89 8.05
N TYR A 9 -3.45 2.87 7.29
CA TYR A 9 -4.00 1.63 7.85
C TYR A 9 -2.95 0.55 8.04
N ASP A 10 -2.00 0.43 7.09
CA ASP A 10 -0.96 -0.59 7.11
C ASP A 10 0.26 -0.11 6.31
N ILE A 11 1.40 0.01 6.97
CA ILE A 11 2.66 0.44 6.35
C ILE A 11 3.24 -0.55 5.34
N SER A 12 2.71 -1.77 5.30
CA SER A 12 3.05 -2.79 4.29
C SER A 12 2.17 -2.73 3.04
N LEU A 13 1.16 -1.85 3.03
CA LEU A 13 0.29 -1.58 1.89
C LEU A 13 0.51 -0.16 1.38
N SER A 14 0.24 0.06 0.10
CA SER A 14 0.31 1.38 -0.53
C SER A 14 -0.76 1.49 -1.61
N LYS A 15 -1.32 2.66 -1.77
CA LYS A 15 -2.24 3.03 -2.85
C LYS A 15 -1.69 4.22 -3.62
N VAL A 16 -2.41 4.68 -4.63
CA VAL A 16 -2.07 5.91 -5.37
C VAL A 16 -1.98 7.09 -4.40
N ASP A 17 -0.96 7.93 -4.57
CA ASP A 17 -0.58 9.08 -3.77
C ASP A 17 0.03 8.76 -2.39
N ASP A 18 0.24 7.48 -2.04
CA ASP A 18 1.04 7.13 -0.87
C ASP A 18 2.55 7.22 -1.18
N ASP A 19 3.33 7.63 -0.19
CA ASP A 19 4.79 7.66 -0.27
C ASP A 19 5.40 6.36 0.23
N LEU A 20 6.32 5.81 -0.55
CA LEU A 20 7.19 4.72 -0.13
C LEU A 20 8.54 5.28 0.31
N THR A 21 8.97 4.85 1.47
CA THR A 21 10.26 5.24 2.06
C THR A 21 11.16 4.02 2.19
N ILE A 22 12.35 4.10 1.62
CA ILE A 22 13.43 3.14 1.84
C ILE A 22 14.48 3.80 2.71
N THR A 23 14.85 3.16 3.83
CA THR A 23 15.96 3.54 4.68
C THR A 23 17.05 2.46 4.64
N PHE A 24 18.30 2.87 4.56
CA PHE A 24 19.42 1.94 4.52
C PHE A 24 20.69 2.54 5.08
N GLU A 25 21.57 1.66 5.52
CA GLU A 25 22.90 2.01 6.04
C GLU A 25 23.95 1.23 5.26
N SER A 26 25.02 1.90 4.87
CA SER A 26 26.21 1.32 4.25
C SER A 26 27.32 1.07 5.30
N SER A 27 28.21 0.14 5.02
CA SER A 27 29.33 -0.22 5.90
C SER A 27 30.43 0.86 5.97
N GLU A 28 30.44 1.78 5.00
CA GLU A 28 31.35 2.90 4.90
C GLU A 28 30.67 4.08 4.20
N GLU A 29 31.31 5.25 4.21
CA GLU A 29 30.78 6.44 3.53
C GLU A 29 30.71 6.20 2.02
N VAL A 30 29.55 6.52 1.44
CA VAL A 30 29.30 6.40 0.01
C VAL A 30 28.88 7.72 -0.61
N GLN A 31 29.12 7.85 -1.92
CA GLN A 31 28.54 8.95 -2.70
C GLN A 31 27.03 8.82 -2.73
N SER A 32 26.32 9.91 -3.07
CA SER A 32 24.85 9.88 -3.17
C SER A 32 24.36 8.68 -4.00
N PRO A 33 23.62 7.73 -3.41
CA PRO A 33 23.16 6.53 -4.09
C PRO A 33 22.12 6.82 -5.16
N SER A 34 22.03 5.94 -6.16
CA SER A 34 20.91 5.91 -7.10
C SER A 34 19.90 4.87 -6.65
N VAL A 35 18.65 5.26 -6.44
CA VAL A 35 17.60 4.38 -5.93
C VAL A 35 16.43 4.37 -6.90
N THR A 36 15.95 3.17 -7.24
CA THR A 36 14.66 3.00 -7.93
C THR A 36 13.64 2.31 -7.02
N ILE A 37 12.37 2.71 -7.11
CA ILE A 37 11.24 2.12 -6.39
C ILE A 37 10.13 1.87 -7.41
N GLY A 38 9.65 0.63 -7.52
CA GLY A 38 8.70 0.25 -8.56
C GLY A 38 9.26 0.36 -9.98
N GLY A 39 10.59 0.30 -10.15
CA GLY A 39 11.27 0.44 -11.45
C GLY A 39 11.44 1.89 -11.93
N VAL A 40 11.08 2.88 -11.11
CA VAL A 40 11.22 4.32 -11.41
C VAL A 40 12.17 4.95 -10.38
N GLY A 41 12.96 5.94 -10.78
CA GLY A 41 13.85 6.66 -9.87
C GLY A 41 13.11 7.26 -8.70
N ALA A 42 13.68 7.21 -7.50
CA ALA A 42 13.14 7.86 -6.32
C ALA A 42 13.00 9.38 -6.55
N ASP A 43 11.94 9.99 -6.01
CA ASP A 43 11.69 11.43 -6.11
C ASP A 43 12.73 12.22 -5.31
N SER A 44 13.22 11.62 -4.23
CA SER A 44 14.31 12.17 -3.44
C SER A 44 15.18 11.07 -2.85
N VAL A 45 16.50 11.35 -2.78
CA VAL A 45 17.46 10.56 -2.02
C VAL A 45 18.21 11.54 -1.13
N SER A 46 18.18 11.33 0.16
CA SER A 46 18.82 12.20 1.16
C SER A 46 19.56 11.36 2.19
N GLY A 47 20.62 11.91 2.73
CA GLY A 47 21.42 11.22 3.74
C GLY A 47 22.77 11.85 3.92
N ASP A 48 23.58 11.25 4.80
CA ASP A 48 24.90 11.74 5.16
C ASP A 48 25.81 10.54 5.45
N GLY A 49 26.86 10.42 4.64
CA GLY A 49 27.91 9.41 4.82
C GLY A 49 27.38 7.97 4.65
N THR A 50 26.91 7.37 5.73
CA THR A 50 26.49 5.97 5.76
C THR A 50 24.98 5.77 5.84
N ASN A 51 24.19 6.78 6.27
CA ASN A 51 22.76 6.65 6.49
C ASN A 51 21.97 7.39 5.41
N TRP A 52 21.07 6.68 4.74
CA TRP A 52 20.36 7.18 3.57
C TRP A 52 18.88 6.90 3.64
N THR A 53 18.09 7.79 3.05
CA THR A 53 16.65 7.67 2.89
C THR A 53 16.29 8.02 1.45
N ALA A 54 15.52 7.15 0.80
CA ALA A 54 14.93 7.40 -0.51
C ALA A 54 13.42 7.40 -0.40
N VAL A 55 12.75 8.34 -1.06
CA VAL A 55 11.28 8.46 -1.05
C VAL A 55 10.76 8.52 -2.47
N ARG A 56 9.65 7.85 -2.72
CA ARG A 56 8.89 7.95 -3.97
C ARG A 56 7.39 7.88 -3.71
N THR A 57 6.64 8.80 -4.31
CA THR A 57 5.18 8.79 -4.33
C THR A 57 4.66 7.82 -5.40
N MET A 58 3.76 6.92 -5.02
CA MET A 58 3.15 5.96 -5.94
C MET A 58 2.07 6.63 -6.80
N THR A 59 1.99 6.24 -8.06
CA THR A 59 1.09 6.84 -9.05
C THR A 59 0.16 5.81 -9.67
N GLY A 60 -0.91 6.26 -10.33
CA GLY A 60 -1.84 5.38 -11.05
C GLY A 60 -1.24 4.66 -12.27
N SER A 61 0.00 4.98 -12.68
CA SER A 61 0.73 4.28 -13.74
C SER A 61 1.66 3.17 -13.24
N ASP A 62 1.83 3.06 -11.91
CA ASP A 62 2.66 2.01 -11.33
C ASP A 62 1.99 0.64 -11.40
N ILE A 63 2.81 -0.41 -11.40
CA ILE A 63 2.33 -1.79 -11.52
C ILE A 63 1.87 -2.26 -10.13
N GLU A 64 0.64 -2.79 -10.05
CA GLU A 64 0.11 -3.42 -8.83
C GLU A 64 0.91 -4.64 -8.41
N GLY A 65 0.95 -4.89 -7.12
CA GLY A 65 1.60 -6.02 -6.50
C GLY A 65 2.81 -5.63 -5.67
N ILE A 66 3.73 -6.57 -5.47
CA ILE A 66 4.93 -6.36 -4.66
C ILE A 66 5.81 -5.28 -5.30
N VAL A 67 6.13 -4.23 -4.53
CA VAL A 67 7.00 -3.16 -4.99
C VAL A 67 8.46 -3.61 -4.90
N LEU A 68 9.14 -3.63 -6.04
CA LEU A 68 10.57 -3.93 -6.14
C LEU A 68 11.38 -2.64 -6.08
N PHE A 69 12.63 -2.74 -5.65
CA PHE A 69 13.55 -1.61 -5.64
C PHE A 69 14.97 -2.02 -6.03
N THR A 70 15.79 -1.03 -6.38
CA THR A 70 17.25 -1.19 -6.53
C THR A 70 17.96 -0.06 -5.80
N ILE A 71 19.12 -0.35 -5.21
CA ILE A 71 20.04 0.63 -4.66
C ILE A 71 21.41 0.38 -5.28
N ASP A 72 21.92 1.36 -6.04
CA ASP A 72 23.24 1.38 -6.62
C ASP A 72 24.07 2.49 -5.95
N TYR A 73 25.31 2.20 -5.59
CA TYR A 73 26.17 3.14 -4.89
C TYR A 73 27.64 2.94 -5.23
N LEU A 74 28.40 4.01 -5.01
CA LEU A 74 29.86 4.04 -5.13
C LEU A 74 30.45 4.47 -3.79
N ASP A 75 31.64 3.94 -3.41
CA ASP A 75 32.41 4.50 -2.32
C ASP A 75 32.98 5.89 -2.70
N LEU A 76 33.62 6.55 -1.77
CA LEU A 76 34.25 7.88 -2.05
C LEU A 76 35.40 7.81 -3.06
N ALA A 77 36.01 6.63 -3.26
CA ALA A 77 37.06 6.42 -4.25
C ALA A 77 36.49 6.10 -5.66
N GLY A 78 35.19 5.84 -5.78
CA GLY A 78 34.50 5.52 -7.03
C GLY A 78 34.40 4.03 -7.31
N ASN A 79 34.67 3.15 -6.34
CA ASN A 79 34.41 1.71 -6.50
C ASN A 79 32.93 1.42 -6.36
N ALA A 80 32.38 0.61 -7.28
CA ALA A 80 30.98 0.23 -7.24
C ALA A 80 30.73 -0.84 -6.19
N GLY A 81 29.72 -0.60 -5.33
CA GLY A 81 29.17 -1.61 -4.44
C GLY A 81 28.30 -2.60 -5.19
N VAL A 82 27.94 -3.69 -4.52
CA VAL A 82 26.97 -4.68 -5.06
C VAL A 82 25.57 -4.09 -4.95
N GLN A 83 24.84 -4.09 -6.06
CA GLN A 83 23.46 -3.63 -6.09
C GLN A 83 22.60 -4.38 -5.06
N ASN A 84 21.80 -3.66 -4.28
CA ASN A 84 20.84 -4.24 -3.35
C ASN A 84 19.42 -4.18 -3.96
N VAL A 85 18.69 -5.29 -3.84
CA VAL A 85 17.33 -5.49 -4.41
C VAL A 85 16.34 -6.08 -3.40
N SER A 86 16.75 -6.22 -2.14
CA SER A 86 15.91 -6.78 -1.08
C SER A 86 16.17 -6.09 0.27
N THR A 87 15.17 -6.03 1.11
CA THR A 87 15.27 -5.56 2.49
C THR A 87 16.03 -6.58 3.35
N THR A 88 16.65 -6.11 4.43
CA THR A 88 17.39 -6.97 5.37
C THR A 88 16.57 -7.33 6.61
N ASP A 89 15.45 -6.65 6.82
CA ASP A 89 14.54 -6.80 7.96
C ASP A 89 13.21 -7.49 7.57
N GLN A 90 13.11 -8.01 6.33
CA GLN A 90 11.94 -8.66 5.77
C GLN A 90 10.72 -7.72 5.58
N THR A 91 10.90 -6.41 5.68
CA THR A 91 9.86 -5.46 5.31
C THR A 91 9.62 -5.47 3.80
N GLY A 92 8.44 -5.06 3.38
CA GLY A 92 8.06 -4.94 1.97
C GLY A 92 6.72 -4.26 1.86
N VAL A 93 6.41 -3.74 0.68
CA VAL A 93 5.16 -3.04 0.41
C VAL A 93 4.48 -3.65 -0.80
N ILE A 94 3.16 -3.82 -0.70
CA ILE A 94 2.27 -4.19 -1.81
C ILE A 94 1.54 -2.93 -2.25
N PHE A 95 1.67 -2.57 -3.51
CA PHE A 95 0.91 -1.49 -4.12
C PHE A 95 -0.40 -2.01 -4.68
N ASP A 96 -1.50 -1.39 -4.28
CA ASP A 96 -2.87 -1.71 -4.70
C ASP A 96 -3.56 -0.42 -5.13
N ARG A 97 -4.03 -0.37 -6.36
CA ARG A 97 -4.80 0.74 -6.94
C ARG A 97 -6.21 0.34 -7.34
N THR A 98 -6.54 -0.93 -7.16
CA THR A 98 -7.87 -1.44 -7.48
C THR A 98 -8.88 -0.90 -6.49
N ILE A 99 -10.00 -0.41 -6.99
CA ILE A 99 -11.08 0.12 -6.17
C ILE A 99 -12.10 -0.99 -5.92
N PRO A 100 -12.46 -1.28 -4.64
CA PRO A 100 -13.47 -2.28 -4.36
C PRO A 100 -14.84 -1.88 -4.90
N GLU A 101 -15.53 -2.84 -5.50
CA GLU A 101 -16.91 -2.67 -5.96
C GLU A 101 -17.84 -3.63 -5.21
N MET A 102 -19.08 -3.22 -5.01
CA MET A 102 -20.11 -4.12 -4.47
C MET A 102 -20.64 -4.99 -5.59
N ALA A 103 -20.36 -6.28 -5.52
CA ALA A 103 -20.74 -7.24 -6.55
C ALA A 103 -22.21 -7.69 -6.43
N MET A 104 -22.76 -7.73 -5.21
CA MET A 104 -24.15 -8.07 -4.94
C MET A 104 -24.61 -7.33 -3.69
N ILE A 105 -25.81 -6.76 -3.76
CA ILE A 105 -26.47 -6.14 -2.61
C ILE A 105 -27.89 -6.66 -2.57
N SER A 106 -28.34 -7.17 -1.42
CA SER A 106 -29.68 -7.63 -1.17
C SER A 106 -30.20 -7.11 0.17
N ILE A 107 -31.45 -6.79 0.24
CA ILE A 107 -32.16 -6.46 1.48
C ILE A 107 -33.38 -7.33 1.60
N ALA A 108 -33.62 -7.90 2.78
CA ALA A 108 -34.77 -8.73 3.07
C ALA A 108 -35.30 -8.44 4.48
N SER A 109 -36.59 -8.70 4.69
CA SER A 109 -37.25 -8.67 5.99
C SER A 109 -37.50 -10.11 6.48
N ASP A 110 -37.53 -10.30 7.78
CA ASP A 110 -38.01 -11.55 8.42
C ASP A 110 -39.50 -11.68 8.44
N ASN A 111 -40.25 -10.86 7.67
CA ASN A 111 -41.71 -10.94 7.57
C ASN A 111 -42.17 -12.32 7.06
N ASN A 112 -43.00 -13.01 7.85
CA ASN A 112 -43.41 -14.37 7.59
C ASN A 112 -44.23 -14.55 6.31
N ASN A 113 -44.78 -13.48 5.73
CA ASN A 113 -45.59 -13.56 4.51
C ASN A 113 -44.82 -13.15 3.25
N TYR A 114 -44.01 -12.07 3.36
CA TYR A 114 -43.27 -11.50 2.21
C TYR A 114 -42.00 -10.85 2.69
N ASP A 115 -40.88 -11.36 2.25
CA ASP A 115 -39.53 -10.88 2.59
C ASP A 115 -39.16 -9.46 2.07
N HIS A 116 -39.96 -8.94 1.14
CA HIS A 116 -39.84 -7.59 0.59
C HIS A 116 -40.78 -6.56 1.24
N LEU A 117 -41.51 -6.97 2.28
CA LEU A 117 -42.34 -6.08 3.10
C LEU A 117 -41.90 -6.16 4.55
N ALA A 118 -41.90 -5.03 5.23
CA ALA A 118 -41.60 -4.96 6.64
C ALA A 118 -42.72 -4.19 7.37
N LYS A 119 -43.11 -4.67 8.54
CA LYS A 119 -43.97 -3.96 9.50
C LYS A 119 -43.13 -3.60 10.74
N VAL A 120 -43.77 -2.92 11.67
CA VAL A 120 -43.18 -2.63 12.98
C VAL A 120 -42.75 -3.95 13.65
N GLU A 121 -41.53 -3.96 14.19
CA GLU A 121 -40.84 -5.08 14.86
C GLU A 121 -40.26 -6.16 13.92
N ASP A 122 -40.42 -6.06 12.59
CA ASP A 122 -39.71 -6.95 11.67
C ASP A 122 -38.23 -6.51 11.59
N GLU A 123 -37.32 -7.47 11.48
CA GLU A 123 -35.91 -7.27 11.28
C GLU A 123 -35.59 -7.13 9.79
N LEU A 124 -34.77 -6.12 9.43
CA LEU A 124 -34.24 -5.95 8.07
C LEU A 124 -32.78 -6.40 8.02
N ALA A 125 -32.50 -7.37 7.17
CA ALA A 125 -31.14 -7.82 6.89
C ALA A 125 -30.67 -7.30 5.54
N MET A 126 -29.51 -6.63 5.51
CA MET A 126 -28.79 -6.30 4.29
C MET A 126 -27.59 -7.23 4.15
N THR A 127 -27.47 -7.87 2.99
CA THR A 127 -26.31 -8.67 2.62
C THR A 127 -25.65 -8.10 1.37
N PHE A 128 -24.33 -8.12 1.34
CA PHE A 128 -23.57 -7.69 0.17
C PHE A 128 -22.24 -8.44 0.09
N THR A 129 -21.70 -8.50 -1.12
CA THR A 129 -20.36 -9.01 -1.40
C THR A 129 -19.54 -7.93 -2.10
N SER A 130 -18.25 -7.88 -1.83
CA SER A 130 -17.30 -7.00 -2.53
C SER A 130 -16.44 -7.82 -3.48
N THR A 131 -15.88 -7.15 -4.49
CA THR A 131 -14.95 -7.75 -5.46
C THR A 131 -13.60 -8.07 -4.84
N GLU A 132 -13.26 -7.43 -3.73
CA GLU A 132 -12.04 -7.64 -2.97
C GLU A 132 -12.27 -7.47 -1.47
N SER A 133 -11.24 -7.72 -0.66
CA SER A 133 -11.30 -7.52 0.79
C SER A 133 -11.43 -6.04 1.12
N ILE A 134 -12.40 -5.70 1.94
CA ILE A 134 -12.68 -4.32 2.38
C ILE A 134 -12.56 -4.21 3.90
N GLN A 135 -12.35 -3.01 4.37
CA GLN A 135 -12.51 -2.69 5.79
C GLN A 135 -13.99 -2.78 6.19
N THR A 136 -14.26 -2.81 7.51
CA THR A 136 -15.64 -2.83 8.02
C THR A 136 -16.44 -1.66 7.44
N PRO A 137 -17.45 -1.93 6.61
CA PRO A 137 -18.24 -0.87 5.99
C PRO A 137 -19.19 -0.21 6.99
N VAL A 138 -19.55 1.03 6.72
CA VAL A 138 -20.65 1.70 7.43
C VAL A 138 -21.92 1.53 6.60
N VAL A 139 -22.94 0.95 7.21
CA VAL A 139 -24.23 0.67 6.55
C VAL A 139 -25.34 1.43 7.29
N MET A 140 -26.16 2.16 6.56
CA MET A 140 -27.35 2.84 7.08
C MET A 140 -28.61 2.30 6.40
N LEU A 141 -29.58 1.84 7.18
CA LEU A 141 -30.89 1.42 6.73
C LEU A 141 -31.94 2.45 7.15
N GLY A 142 -32.82 2.86 6.21
CA GLY A 142 -33.90 3.81 6.50
C GLY A 142 -33.47 5.28 6.65
N GLY A 143 -32.21 5.61 6.34
CA GLY A 143 -31.74 7.00 6.35
C GLY A 143 -31.54 7.61 7.75
N LEU A 144 -31.37 6.77 8.78
CA LEU A 144 -31.08 7.15 10.16
C LEU A 144 -29.63 6.83 10.53
#